data_f1775b2a5f7444fac7d385c2c104841b
#
_entry.id   f1775b2a5f7444fac7d385c2c104841b
#
_cell.length_a   1.000
_cell.length_b   1.000
_cell.length_c   1.000
_cell.angle_alpha   90.00
_cell.angle_beta   90.00
_cell.angle_gamma   90.00
#
_symmetry.space_group_name_H-M   'P 1'
#
loop_
_entity.id
_entity.type
_entity.pdbx_description
1 polymer ?
#
loop_
_entity_poly.entity_id
_entity_poly.type
_entity_poly.pdbx_seq_one_letter_code
_entity_poly.pdbx_strand_id
1 'polypeptide(L)'
;MSVINVDTTDDFKKHVLENSKVVLVDFWAPWCAPCLHMSPILESIAKKMDQQVDIVKVNIESNDQASRLAAEYGVRGIPNMQVFKSGNVVDELVGMRPQTVLEEELTQHVA
;
A
#
# COMPACT_ATOMS: atom_id res chain seq x y z
N MET A 1 -10.60 -7.78 -7.43
CA MET A 1 -10.89 -6.69 -6.48
C MET A 1 -10.22 -5.41 -6.91
N SER A 2 -10.74 -4.30 -6.48
CA SER A 2 -10.11 -3.01 -6.70
C SER A 2 -9.26 -2.63 -5.49
N VAL A 3 -8.57 -1.51 -5.62
CA VAL A 3 -7.78 -0.93 -4.54
C VAL A 3 -8.70 -0.39 -3.44
N ILE A 4 -8.31 -0.57 -2.19
CA ILE A 4 -9.04 -0.10 -1.01
C ILE A 4 -8.42 1.21 -0.55
N ASN A 5 -9.23 2.28 -0.47
CA ASN A 5 -8.77 3.57 0.04
C ASN A 5 -9.06 3.65 1.54
N VAL A 6 -8.05 3.99 2.32
CA VAL A 6 -8.12 4.06 3.78
C VAL A 6 -7.58 5.40 4.25
N ASP A 7 -8.30 6.09 5.13
CA ASP A 7 -7.85 7.35 5.69
C ASP A 7 -8.14 7.51 7.19
N THR A 8 -8.62 6.45 7.85
CA THR A 8 -8.82 6.44 9.30
C THR A 8 -8.02 5.32 9.95
N THR A 9 -7.72 5.47 11.23
CA THR A 9 -7.03 4.44 12.00
C THR A 9 -7.87 3.17 12.12
N ASP A 10 -9.19 3.30 12.25
CA ASP A 10 -10.09 2.15 12.33
C ASP A 10 -10.10 1.34 11.04
N ASP A 11 -10.18 2.01 9.90
CA ASP A 11 -10.15 1.33 8.60
C ASP A 11 -8.78 0.73 8.32
N PHE A 12 -7.71 1.42 8.73
CA PHE A 12 -6.36 0.88 8.61
C PHE A 12 -6.21 -0.42 9.42
N LYS A 13 -6.71 -0.42 10.64
CA LYS A 13 -6.70 -1.62 11.49
C LYS A 13 -7.45 -2.76 10.81
N LYS A 14 -8.66 -2.49 10.31
CA LYS A 14 -9.52 -3.48 9.69
C LYS A 14 -8.91 -4.06 8.41
N HIS A 15 -8.45 -3.20 7.50
CA HIS A 15 -8.02 -3.62 6.18
C HIS A 15 -6.55 -4.00 6.09
N VAL A 16 -5.73 -3.58 7.03
CA VAL A 16 -4.29 -3.84 7.02
C VAL A 16 -3.86 -4.73 8.18
N LEU A 17 -4.10 -4.28 9.41
CA LEU A 17 -3.53 -4.95 10.60
C LEU A 17 -4.21 -6.28 10.90
N GLU A 18 -5.51 -6.39 10.64
CA GLU A 18 -6.31 -7.59 10.91
C GLU A 18 -6.57 -8.42 9.64
N ASN A 19 -5.95 -8.07 8.54
CA ASN A 19 -6.13 -8.77 7.28
C ASN A 19 -5.27 -10.03 7.25
N SER A 20 -5.86 -11.16 6.88
CA SER A 20 -5.15 -12.44 6.79
C SER A 20 -4.31 -12.59 5.53
N LYS A 21 -4.58 -11.77 4.50
CA LYS A 21 -3.77 -11.74 3.28
C LYS A 21 -2.53 -10.87 3.47
N VAL A 22 -1.59 -11.00 2.55
CA VAL A 22 -0.53 -10.00 2.39
C VAL A 22 -1.17 -8.70 1.92
N VAL A 23 -0.79 -7.58 2.52
CA VAL A 23 -1.32 -6.26 2.16
C VAL A 23 -0.18 -5.37 1.69
N LEU A 24 -0.35 -4.76 0.53
CA LEU A 24 0.53 -3.68 0.08
C LEU A 24 -0.14 -2.37 0.41
N VAL A 25 0.49 -1.57 1.28
CA VAL A 25 0.01 -0.23 1.63
C VAL A 25 0.81 0.79 0.85
N ASP A 26 0.13 1.61 0.05
CA ASP A 26 0.71 2.69 -0.73
C ASP A 26 0.40 4.03 -0.08
N PHE A 27 1.41 4.64 0.54
CA PHE A 27 1.30 6.02 1.06
C PHE A 27 1.61 6.96 -0.10
N TRP A 28 0.66 7.83 -0.43
CA TRP A 28 0.73 8.68 -1.62
C TRP A 28 0.11 10.05 -1.39
N ALA A 29 0.29 10.96 -2.34
CA ALA A 29 -0.37 12.26 -2.32
C ALA A 29 -0.79 12.67 -3.75
N PRO A 30 -1.88 13.45 -3.90
CA PRO A 30 -2.39 13.83 -5.23
C PRO A 30 -1.44 14.65 -6.09
N TRP A 31 -0.49 15.37 -5.47
CA TRP A 31 0.50 16.20 -6.19
C TRP A 31 1.75 15.42 -6.60
N CYS A 32 1.85 14.19 -6.24
CA CYS A 32 3.05 13.36 -6.46
C CYS A 32 2.93 12.64 -7.82
N ALA A 33 3.68 13.09 -8.82
CA ALA A 33 3.63 12.48 -10.15
C ALA A 33 4.02 11.00 -10.16
N PRO A 34 5.10 10.56 -9.48
CA PRO A 34 5.41 9.14 -9.39
C PRO A 34 4.29 8.31 -8.75
N CYS A 35 3.58 8.87 -7.76
CA CYS A 35 2.43 8.21 -7.14
C CYS A 35 1.33 7.97 -8.17
N LEU A 36 1.05 8.97 -9.00
CA LEU A 36 0.01 8.87 -10.03
C LEU A 36 0.40 7.85 -11.11
N HIS A 37 1.68 7.72 -11.43
CA HIS A 37 2.17 6.70 -12.34
C HIS A 37 1.99 5.29 -11.78
N MET A 38 2.11 5.11 -10.48
CA MET A 38 1.90 3.82 -9.84
C MET A 38 0.44 3.40 -9.79
N SER A 39 -0.49 4.34 -9.86
CA SER A 39 -1.91 4.05 -9.66
C SER A 39 -2.46 2.97 -10.61
N PRO A 40 -2.27 3.05 -11.95
CA PRO A 40 -2.76 1.99 -12.83
C PRO A 40 -2.03 0.66 -12.62
N ILE A 41 -0.77 0.70 -12.21
CA ILE A 41 0.00 -0.52 -11.88
C ILE A 41 -0.64 -1.21 -10.68
N LEU A 42 -0.96 -0.46 -9.63
CA LEU A 42 -1.59 -1.00 -8.44
C LEU A 42 -2.99 -1.55 -8.72
N GLU A 43 -3.78 -0.88 -9.56
CA GLU A 43 -5.08 -1.39 -9.99
C GLU A 43 -4.95 -2.72 -10.72
N SER A 44 -3.97 -2.85 -11.60
CA SER A 44 -3.71 -4.08 -12.34
C SER A 44 -3.32 -5.23 -11.41
N ILE A 45 -2.43 -4.96 -10.45
CA ILE A 45 -1.99 -5.96 -9.47
C ILE A 45 -3.13 -6.36 -8.55
N ALA A 46 -3.98 -5.42 -8.14
CA ALA A 46 -5.13 -5.69 -7.28
C ALA A 46 -6.07 -6.72 -7.92
N LYS A 47 -6.25 -6.64 -9.24
CA LYS A 47 -7.06 -7.62 -9.98
C LYS A 47 -6.34 -8.95 -10.16
N LYS A 48 -5.07 -8.88 -10.54
CA LYS A 48 -4.31 -10.06 -10.92
C LYS A 48 -3.97 -10.96 -9.72
N MET A 49 -3.74 -10.35 -8.55
CA MET A 49 -3.32 -11.06 -7.34
C MET A 49 -4.38 -11.03 -6.23
N ASP A 50 -5.65 -10.82 -6.56
CA ASP A 50 -6.69 -10.57 -5.56
C ASP A 50 -6.93 -11.73 -4.58
N GLN A 51 -6.55 -12.95 -4.94
CA GLN A 51 -6.67 -14.09 -4.03
C GLN A 51 -5.59 -14.08 -2.94
N GLN A 52 -4.50 -13.38 -3.15
CA GLN A 52 -3.29 -13.46 -2.32
C GLN A 52 -2.91 -12.14 -1.67
N VAL A 53 -3.25 -11.01 -2.32
CA VAL A 53 -2.79 -9.68 -1.91
C VAL A 53 -3.94 -8.69 -1.99
N ASP A 54 -4.08 -7.88 -0.94
CA ASP A 54 -4.93 -6.70 -0.97
C ASP A 54 -4.06 -5.47 -1.13
N ILE A 55 -4.51 -4.52 -1.96
CA ILE A 55 -3.83 -3.25 -2.17
C ILE A 55 -4.62 -2.17 -1.43
N VAL A 56 -3.96 -1.48 -0.52
CA VAL A 56 -4.54 -0.39 0.28
C VAL A 56 -3.79 0.89 -0.03
N LYS A 57 -4.53 1.97 -0.30
CA LYS A 57 -3.94 3.29 -0.54
C LYS A 57 -4.30 4.23 0.61
N VAL A 58 -3.29 4.94 1.10
CA VAL A 58 -3.45 5.98 2.12
C VAL A 58 -2.98 7.30 1.53
N ASN A 59 -3.92 8.20 1.24
CA ASN A 59 -3.60 9.57 0.85
C ASN A 59 -3.18 10.33 2.11
N ILE A 60 -1.89 10.64 2.21
CA ILE A 60 -1.33 11.22 3.44
C ILE A 60 -1.84 12.63 3.72
N GLU A 61 -2.52 13.25 2.75
CA GLU A 61 -3.11 14.59 2.90
C GLU A 61 -4.62 14.57 3.06
N SER A 62 -5.22 13.39 3.14
CA SER A 62 -6.67 13.26 3.24
C SER A 62 -7.22 13.87 4.54
N ASN A 63 -6.58 13.58 5.66
CA ASN A 63 -6.95 14.11 6.97
C ASN A 63 -5.81 13.88 7.98
N ASP A 64 -6.02 14.31 9.23
CA ASP A 64 -5.02 14.18 10.28
C ASP A 64 -4.66 12.74 10.60
N GLN A 65 -5.64 11.84 10.57
CA GLN A 65 -5.38 10.43 10.85
C GLN A 65 -4.47 9.81 9.79
N ALA A 66 -4.72 10.09 8.51
CA ALA A 66 -3.88 9.60 7.42
C ALA A 66 -2.45 10.14 7.54
N SER A 67 -2.31 11.42 7.87
CA SER A 67 -1.01 12.04 8.09
C SER A 67 -0.27 11.39 9.26
N ARG A 68 -0.96 11.09 10.35
CA ARG A 68 -0.36 10.42 11.51
C ARG A 68 0.04 8.99 11.21
N LEU A 69 -0.75 8.26 10.41
CA LEU A 69 -0.39 6.93 9.97
C LEU A 69 0.92 6.94 9.19
N ALA A 70 1.07 7.89 8.26
CA ALA A 70 2.31 8.05 7.50
C ALA A 70 3.50 8.29 8.44
N ALA A 71 3.34 9.17 9.42
CA ALA A 71 4.39 9.46 10.40
C ALA A 71 4.72 8.24 11.26
N GLU A 72 3.71 7.50 11.69
CA GLU A 72 3.87 6.30 12.51
C GLU A 72 4.70 5.24 11.79
N TYR A 73 4.49 5.08 10.48
CA TYR A 73 5.21 4.10 9.70
C TYR A 73 6.46 4.64 9.02
N GLY A 74 6.92 5.82 9.46
CA GLY A 74 8.22 6.37 9.05
C GLY A 74 8.27 6.84 7.60
N VAL A 75 7.14 7.23 7.02
CA VAL A 75 7.08 7.68 5.63
C VAL A 75 7.73 9.04 5.50
N ARG A 76 8.77 9.13 4.67
CA ARG A 76 9.50 10.39 4.39
C ARG A 76 9.41 10.78 2.92
N GLY A 77 9.59 9.81 2.02
CA GLY A 77 9.45 10.03 0.59
C GLY A 77 8.27 9.26 0.06
N ILE A 78 7.61 9.74 -0.99
CA ILE A 78 6.47 9.08 -1.62
C ILE A 78 6.70 8.90 -3.11
N PRO A 79 6.12 7.85 -3.75
CA PRO A 79 5.31 6.82 -3.10
C PRO A 79 6.16 5.98 -2.15
N ASN A 80 5.60 5.66 -0.99
CA ASN A 80 6.19 4.72 -0.06
C ASN A 80 5.23 3.55 0.06
N MET A 81 5.66 2.38 -0.37
CA MET A 81 4.84 1.18 -0.32
C MET A 81 5.42 0.24 0.73
N GLN A 82 4.56 -0.24 1.61
CA GLN A 82 4.97 -1.15 2.67
C GLN A 82 4.16 -2.43 2.59
N VAL A 83 4.84 -3.56 2.69
CA VAL A 83 4.20 -4.86 2.67
C VAL A 83 3.94 -5.29 4.10
N PHE A 84 2.68 -5.58 4.39
CA PHE A 84 2.25 -6.08 5.71
C PHE A 84 1.86 -7.55 5.61
N LYS A 85 2.25 -8.31 6.64
CA LYS A 85 1.85 -9.71 6.77
C LYS A 85 1.56 -9.97 8.24
N SER A 86 0.34 -10.42 8.54
CA SER A 86 -0.11 -10.68 9.91
C SER A 86 0.07 -9.45 10.80
N GLY A 87 -0.24 -8.27 10.27
CA GLY A 87 -0.17 -7.00 11.00
C GLY A 87 1.21 -6.39 11.15
N ASN A 88 2.25 -7.00 10.58
CA ASN A 88 3.63 -6.53 10.70
C ASN A 88 4.19 -6.11 9.34
N VAL A 89 4.98 -5.05 9.33
CA VAL A 89 5.70 -4.63 8.13
C VAL A 89 6.82 -5.63 7.86
N VAL A 90 6.81 -6.26 6.68
CA VAL A 90 7.83 -7.23 6.28
C VAL A 90 8.72 -6.70 5.16
N ASP A 91 8.36 -5.58 4.52
CA ASP A 91 9.16 -4.97 3.46
C ASP A 91 8.76 -3.52 3.28
N GLU A 92 9.70 -2.69 2.85
CA GLU A 92 9.47 -1.28 2.51
C GLU A 92 10.01 -1.01 1.12
N LEU A 93 9.15 -0.49 0.23
CA LEU A 93 9.45 -0.28 -1.18
C LEU A 93 9.25 1.20 -1.49
N VAL A 94 10.33 1.96 -1.50
CA VAL A 94 10.28 3.42 -1.73
C VAL A 94 10.50 3.72 -3.20
N GLY A 95 9.63 4.56 -3.77
CA GLY A 95 9.74 5.02 -5.15
C GLY A 95 8.99 4.14 -6.15
N MET A 96 9.04 4.57 -7.41
CA MET A 96 8.40 3.86 -8.52
C MET A 96 9.14 2.59 -8.86
N ARG A 97 8.39 1.61 -9.38
CA ARG A 97 8.96 0.42 -10.00
C ARG A 97 8.00 -0.15 -11.04
N PRO A 98 8.53 -0.88 -12.05
CA PRO A 98 7.67 -1.54 -13.04
C PRO A 98 6.75 -2.58 -12.39
N GLN A 99 5.62 -2.85 -13.03
CA GLN A 99 4.65 -3.80 -12.53
C GLN A 99 5.24 -5.20 -12.30
N THR A 100 6.06 -5.68 -13.24
CA THR A 100 6.67 -7.02 -13.12
C THR A 100 7.56 -7.13 -11.90
N VAL A 101 8.32 -6.08 -11.59
CA VAL A 101 9.20 -6.03 -10.43
C VAL A 101 8.37 -6.05 -9.14
N LEU A 102 7.32 -5.23 -9.09
CA LEU A 102 6.44 -5.18 -7.91
C LEU A 102 5.73 -6.52 -7.69
N GLU A 103 5.26 -7.16 -8.75
CA GLU A 103 4.64 -8.48 -8.65
C GLU A 103 5.62 -9.51 -8.10
N GLU A 104 6.87 -9.48 -8.53
CA GLU A 104 7.90 -10.39 -8.02
C GLU A 104 8.18 -10.13 -6.54
N GLU A 105 8.28 -8.86 -6.15
CA GLU A 105 8.49 -8.49 -4.75
C GLU A 105 7.35 -8.99 -3.87
N LEU A 106 6.11 -8.81 -4.31
CA LEU A 106 4.93 -9.27 -3.57
C LEU A 106 4.86 -10.80 -3.50
N THR A 107 5.18 -11.47 -4.60
CA THR A 107 5.14 -12.93 -4.69
C THR A 107 6.04 -13.59 -3.64
N GLN A 108 7.17 -12.95 -3.31
CA GLN A 108 8.08 -13.46 -2.30
C GLN A 108 7.43 -13.53 -0.91
N HIS A 109 6.43 -12.71 -0.66
CA HIS A 109 5.78 -12.64 0.66
C HIS A 109 4.53 -13.49 0.78
N VAL A 110 3.94 -13.96 -0.32
CA VAL A 110 2.71 -14.77 -0.29
C VAL A 110 2.98 -16.27 -0.18
N ALA A 111 4.21 -16.69 -0.29
CA ALA A 111 4.59 -18.11 -0.22
C ALA A 111 4.46 -18.68 1.21
#